data_1a9e6dc3d67271d1d311a655e50f8fcd
#
_entry.id   1a9e6dc3d67271d1d311a655e50f8fcd
#
_cell.length_a   1.000
_cell.length_b   1.000
_cell.length_c   1.000
_cell.angle_alpha   90.00
_cell.angle_beta   90.00
_cell.angle_gamma   90.00
#
_symmetry.space_group_name_H-M   'P 1'
#
loop_
_entity.id
_entity.type
_entity.pdbx_description
1 polymer ?
#
loop_
_entity_poly.entity_id
_entity_poly.type
_entity_poly.pdbx_seq_one_letter_code
_entity_poly.pdbx_strand_id
1 'polypeptide(L)'
;METILSVTCPNTRGPDHENIPLLLPPSFIIGVAGAVLGSTIRILCFRTLDKFFTYQITIRQNHRLIDYGPYGVVRHPSYVGMAFGLLGSAILSMGPRSYPWACGLATSSAVAFTIWLWIIFLAYWTYSILCRAPIEDEGLRTTFGKEWEEYAKKVPYMFIPGII
;
A
#
# COMPACT_ATOMS: atom_id res chain seq x y z
N MET A 1 33.55 3.88 3.57
CA MET A 1 32.21 3.69 3.01
C MET A 1 32.24 3.02 1.63
N GLU A 2 33.33 3.10 0.91
CA GLU A 2 33.57 2.45 -0.40
C GLU A 2 33.64 0.91 -0.35
N THR A 3 34.10 0.35 0.75
CA THR A 3 34.33 -1.10 0.90
C THR A 3 33.05 -1.93 0.99
N ILE A 4 31.95 -1.39 1.49
CA ILE A 4 30.67 -2.12 1.60
C ILE A 4 29.96 -2.17 0.24
N LEU A 5 29.99 -1.08 -0.53
CA LEU A 5 29.38 -1.03 -1.87
C LEU A 5 30.07 -1.96 -2.86
N SER A 6 31.40 -2.11 -2.77
CA SER A 6 32.17 -2.98 -3.65
C SER A 6 31.92 -4.48 -3.42
N VAL A 7 31.52 -4.85 -2.22
CA VAL A 7 31.17 -6.25 -1.88
C VAL A 7 29.75 -6.61 -2.34
N THR A 8 28.86 -5.61 -2.39
CA THR A 8 27.44 -5.83 -2.67
C THR A 8 27.04 -5.59 -4.14
N CYS A 9 27.81 -4.78 -4.87
CA CYS A 9 27.56 -4.51 -6.29
C CYS A 9 28.55 -5.22 -7.20
N PRO A 10 28.16 -6.23 -7.97
CA PRO A 10 29.08 -6.96 -8.84
C PRO A 10 29.61 -6.16 -10.04
N ASN A 11 29.04 -5.01 -10.35
CA ASN A 11 29.41 -4.21 -11.53
C ASN A 11 29.63 -2.72 -11.22
N THR A 12 30.60 -2.43 -10.34
CA THR A 12 30.92 -1.06 -9.89
C THR A 12 31.75 -0.22 -10.91
N ARG A 13 31.95 -0.69 -12.15
CA ARG A 13 32.79 -0.04 -13.15
C ARG A 13 31.97 0.67 -14.25
N GLY A 14 30.86 1.33 -13.93
CA GLY A 14 30.19 2.21 -14.87
C GLY A 14 30.82 3.62 -14.86
N PRO A 15 30.89 4.31 -16.00
CA PRO A 15 31.51 5.66 -16.11
C PRO A 15 30.77 6.76 -15.35
N ASP A 16 29.62 6.48 -14.77
CA ASP A 16 28.73 7.48 -14.14
C ASP A 16 28.90 7.59 -12.62
N HIS A 17 29.87 6.90 -12.01
CA HIS A 17 30.06 6.93 -10.55
C HIS A 17 30.66 8.22 -10.00
N GLU A 18 31.28 9.07 -10.84
CA GLU A 18 31.98 10.28 -10.37
C GLU A 18 31.05 11.47 -10.05
N ASN A 19 29.80 11.47 -10.51
CA ASN A 19 28.90 12.60 -10.33
C ASN A 19 27.47 12.17 -9.93
N ILE A 20 27.32 11.34 -8.89
CA ILE A 20 25.98 11.11 -8.32
C ILE A 20 25.63 12.39 -7.52
N PRO A 21 24.73 13.25 -8.02
CA PRO A 21 24.33 14.40 -7.26
C PRO A 21 23.69 13.92 -5.97
N LEU A 22 24.04 14.55 -4.87
CA LEU A 22 23.57 14.25 -3.50
C LEU A 22 22.04 14.44 -3.35
N LEU A 23 21.37 14.93 -4.40
CA LEU A 23 19.93 15.14 -4.47
C LEU A 23 19.18 13.81 -4.60
N LEU A 24 18.28 13.58 -3.66
CA LEU A 24 17.37 12.44 -3.69
C LEU A 24 16.51 12.49 -4.97
N PRO A 25 16.38 11.41 -5.72
CA PRO A 25 15.55 11.39 -6.92
C PRO A 25 14.08 11.61 -6.54
N PRO A 26 13.27 12.28 -7.38
CA PRO A 26 11.84 12.50 -7.12
C PRO A 26 11.09 11.20 -6.82
N SER A 27 11.45 10.10 -7.48
CA SER A 27 10.89 8.77 -7.23
C SER A 27 11.10 8.29 -5.80
N PHE A 28 12.26 8.58 -5.20
CA PHE A 28 12.53 8.26 -3.80
C PHE A 28 11.60 9.03 -2.87
N ILE A 29 11.45 10.34 -3.10
CA ILE A 29 10.56 11.20 -2.28
C ILE A 29 9.11 10.73 -2.40
N ILE A 30 8.63 10.45 -3.62
CA ILE A 30 7.28 9.95 -3.88
C ILE A 30 7.07 8.59 -3.21
N GLY A 31 8.04 7.69 -3.32
CA GLY A 31 7.97 6.37 -2.71
C GLY A 31 7.90 6.43 -1.18
N VAL A 32 8.76 7.25 -0.56
CA VAL A 32 8.74 7.48 0.90
C VAL A 32 7.42 8.11 1.33
N ALA A 33 6.96 9.15 0.62
CA ALA A 33 5.69 9.81 0.93
C ALA A 33 4.50 8.83 0.84
N GLY A 34 4.47 7.99 -0.20
CA GLY A 34 3.45 6.95 -0.35
C GLY A 34 3.48 5.92 0.79
N ALA A 35 4.68 5.43 1.15
CA ALA A 35 4.84 4.47 2.23
C ALA A 35 4.42 5.07 3.60
N VAL A 36 4.83 6.30 3.89
CA VAL A 36 4.47 7.01 5.13
C VAL A 36 2.97 7.28 5.19
N LEU A 37 2.38 7.81 4.11
CA LEU A 37 0.94 8.07 4.03
C LEU A 37 0.14 6.78 4.22
N GLY A 38 0.49 5.72 3.50
CA GLY A 38 -0.16 4.42 3.61
C GLY A 38 -0.09 3.84 5.03
N SER A 39 1.08 3.88 5.65
CA SER A 39 1.28 3.43 7.03
C SER A 39 0.47 4.26 8.03
N THR A 40 0.44 5.58 7.85
CA THR A 40 -0.33 6.49 8.71
C THR A 40 -1.82 6.20 8.64
N ILE A 41 -2.39 6.06 7.43
CA ILE A 41 -3.79 5.69 7.25
C ILE A 41 -4.09 4.36 7.97
N ARG A 42 -3.25 3.34 7.80
CA ARG A 42 -3.45 2.04 8.47
C ARG A 42 -3.40 2.14 9.99
N ILE A 43 -2.44 2.88 10.54
CA ILE A 43 -2.34 3.09 11.99
C ILE A 43 -3.60 3.79 12.51
N LEU A 44 -4.09 4.80 11.79
CA LEU A 44 -5.34 5.49 12.17
C LEU A 44 -6.54 4.54 12.10
N CYS A 45 -6.65 3.70 11.06
CA CYS A 45 -7.69 2.68 10.95
C CYS A 45 -7.65 1.69 12.13
N PHE A 46 -6.47 1.17 12.46
CA PHE A 46 -6.32 0.24 13.58
C PHE A 46 -6.68 0.88 14.92
N ARG A 47 -6.25 2.12 15.15
CA ARG A 47 -6.60 2.86 16.38
C ARG A 47 -8.11 3.16 16.47
N THR A 48 -8.75 3.45 15.32
CA THR A 48 -10.18 3.76 15.27
C THR A 48 -11.03 2.51 15.51
N LEU A 49 -10.64 1.35 14.97
CA LEU A 49 -11.34 0.08 15.16
C LEU A 49 -11.01 -0.58 16.52
N ASP A 50 -9.80 -0.34 17.04
CA ASP A 50 -9.33 -0.91 18.29
C ASP A 50 -9.61 -2.43 18.39
N LYS A 51 -10.35 -2.86 19.41
CA LYS A 51 -10.72 -4.28 19.63
C LYS A 51 -11.63 -4.89 18.54
N PHE A 52 -12.24 -4.06 17.69
CA PHE A 52 -13.11 -4.52 16.61
C PHE A 52 -12.34 -4.83 15.32
N PHE A 53 -11.06 -4.49 15.26
CA PHE A 53 -10.22 -4.86 14.13
C PHE A 53 -10.02 -6.38 14.08
N THR A 54 -10.39 -6.99 12.95
CA THR A 54 -10.17 -8.43 12.69
C THR A 54 -9.63 -8.62 11.27
N TYR A 55 -8.71 -9.58 11.10
CA TYR A 55 -8.22 -9.98 9.77
C TYR A 55 -9.22 -10.83 8.99
N GLN A 56 -10.17 -11.44 9.70
CA GLN A 56 -11.27 -12.19 9.13
C GLN A 56 -12.57 -11.42 9.28
N ILE A 57 -13.51 -11.64 8.38
CA ILE A 57 -14.87 -11.10 8.50
C ILE A 57 -15.55 -11.82 9.66
N THR A 58 -15.30 -11.34 10.87
CA THR A 58 -15.83 -11.93 12.10
C THR A 58 -16.51 -10.83 12.89
N ILE A 59 -17.80 -10.98 13.10
CA ILE A 59 -18.59 -10.08 13.91
C ILE A 59 -18.50 -10.57 15.36
N ARG A 60 -17.88 -9.78 16.21
CA ARG A 60 -17.76 -10.08 17.65
C ARG A 60 -19.04 -9.73 18.38
N GLN A 61 -19.27 -10.37 19.52
CA GLN A 61 -20.34 -9.95 20.45
C GLN A 61 -20.14 -8.48 20.84
N ASN A 62 -21.20 -7.68 20.80
CA ASN A 62 -21.20 -6.22 21.01
C ASN A 62 -20.40 -5.42 19.96
N HIS A 63 -20.27 -5.93 18.73
CA HIS A 63 -19.69 -5.16 17.64
C HIS A 63 -20.55 -3.91 17.40
N ARG A 64 -19.88 -2.76 17.23
CA ARG A 64 -20.51 -1.48 16.86
C ARG A 64 -20.04 -1.09 15.47
N LEU A 65 -20.93 -0.51 14.72
CA LEU A 65 -20.57 0.11 13.44
C LEU A 65 -19.74 1.38 13.73
N ILE A 66 -18.57 1.47 13.13
CA ILE A 66 -17.66 2.60 13.28
C ILE A 66 -17.80 3.49 12.05
N ASP A 67 -18.30 4.71 12.24
CA ASP A 67 -18.62 5.68 11.18
C ASP A 67 -17.85 7.00 11.30
N TYR A 68 -16.79 7.03 12.08
CA TYR A 68 -15.97 8.21 12.35
C TYR A 68 -14.49 7.99 11.98
N GLY A 69 -13.69 9.07 12.04
CA GLY A 69 -12.29 9.03 11.64
C GLY A 69 -12.13 8.69 10.15
N PRO A 70 -11.20 7.82 9.78
CA PRO A 70 -11.03 7.40 8.38
C PRO A 70 -12.28 6.76 7.78
N TYR A 71 -13.08 6.05 8.60
CA TYR A 71 -14.33 5.39 8.20
C TYR A 71 -15.49 6.36 7.97
N GLY A 72 -15.36 7.61 8.39
CA GLY A 72 -16.30 8.69 8.04
C GLY A 72 -16.05 9.31 6.66
N VAL A 73 -14.95 8.95 5.99
CA VAL A 73 -14.57 9.47 4.66
C VAL A 73 -14.82 8.44 3.57
N VAL A 74 -14.36 7.20 3.78
CA VAL A 74 -14.58 6.05 2.89
C VAL A 74 -14.84 4.80 3.74
N ARG A 75 -15.53 3.80 3.18
CA ARG A 75 -15.88 2.58 3.92
C ARG A 75 -14.68 1.66 4.18
N HIS A 76 -13.70 1.64 3.28
CA HIS A 76 -12.53 0.76 3.38
C HIS A 76 -11.18 1.52 3.36
N PRO A 77 -10.95 2.46 4.30
CA PRO A 77 -9.75 3.28 4.31
C PRO A 77 -8.46 2.48 4.52
N SER A 78 -8.53 1.36 5.23
CA SER A 78 -7.37 0.49 5.46
C SER A 78 -6.83 -0.12 4.17
N TYR A 79 -7.68 -0.41 3.19
CA TYR A 79 -7.27 -0.90 1.87
C TYR A 79 -6.56 0.18 1.06
N VAL A 80 -7.06 1.42 1.15
CA VAL A 80 -6.40 2.59 0.55
C VAL A 80 -5.00 2.79 1.13
N GLY A 81 -4.88 2.73 2.46
CA GLY A 81 -3.57 2.82 3.12
C GLY A 81 -2.61 1.72 2.69
N MET A 82 -3.11 0.50 2.51
CA MET A 82 -2.33 -0.63 2.04
C MET A 82 -1.86 -0.43 0.59
N ALA A 83 -2.72 0.07 -0.29
CA ALA A 83 -2.37 0.38 -1.67
C ALA A 83 -1.25 1.44 -1.76
N PHE A 84 -1.35 2.53 -1.00
CA PHE A 84 -0.30 3.54 -0.93
C PHE A 84 1.02 2.97 -0.42
N GLY A 85 0.99 2.13 0.62
CA GLY A 85 2.18 1.48 1.17
C GLY A 85 2.87 0.57 0.16
N LEU A 86 2.12 -0.26 -0.55
CA LEU A 86 2.65 -1.19 -1.56
C LEU A 86 3.20 -0.45 -2.77
N LEU A 87 2.47 0.54 -3.30
CA LEU A 87 2.93 1.34 -4.42
C LEU A 87 4.17 2.15 -4.05
N GLY A 88 4.18 2.76 -2.87
CA GLY A 88 5.36 3.46 -2.35
C GLY A 88 6.58 2.56 -2.24
N SER A 89 6.42 1.36 -1.69
CA SER A 89 7.49 0.36 -1.60
C SER A 89 7.99 -0.11 -2.97
N ALA A 90 7.08 -0.31 -3.93
CA ALA A 90 7.45 -0.67 -5.29
C ALA A 90 8.27 0.43 -5.98
N ILE A 91 7.86 1.69 -5.83
CA ILE A 91 8.60 2.85 -6.37
C ILE A 91 10.00 2.93 -5.75
N LEU A 92 10.13 2.73 -4.44
CA LEU A 92 11.44 2.73 -3.75
C LEU A 92 12.34 1.60 -4.24
N SER A 93 11.78 0.41 -4.45
CA SER A 93 12.55 -0.78 -4.82
C SER A 93 12.96 -0.81 -6.29
N MET A 94 12.12 -0.25 -7.17
CA MET A 94 12.26 -0.36 -8.62
C MET A 94 12.53 0.98 -9.33
N GLY A 95 12.48 2.08 -8.59
CA GLY A 95 12.69 3.43 -9.13
C GLY A 95 14.13 3.66 -9.61
N PRO A 96 14.35 4.70 -10.42
CA PRO A 96 15.68 5.14 -10.81
C PRO A 96 16.58 5.35 -9.59
N ARG A 97 17.83 4.92 -9.65
CA ARG A 97 18.81 4.91 -8.55
C ARG A 97 18.49 3.98 -7.39
N SER A 98 17.49 3.09 -7.49
CA SER A 98 17.36 1.98 -6.55
C SER A 98 18.55 1.03 -6.68
N TYR A 99 18.74 0.14 -5.71
CA TYR A 99 19.85 -0.81 -5.70
C TYR A 99 20.03 -1.58 -7.03
N PRO A 100 18.98 -2.13 -7.68
CA PRO A 100 19.15 -2.80 -8.96
C PRO A 100 19.69 -1.90 -10.07
N TRP A 101 19.32 -0.62 -10.08
CA TRP A 101 19.83 0.35 -11.05
C TRP A 101 21.26 0.78 -10.73
N ALA A 102 21.54 1.11 -9.46
CA ALA A 102 22.86 1.53 -9.03
C ALA A 102 23.94 0.44 -9.26
N CYS A 103 23.56 -0.84 -9.13
CA CYS A 103 24.46 -1.98 -9.34
C CYS A 103 24.48 -2.51 -10.78
N GLY A 104 23.84 -1.84 -11.73
CA GLY A 104 23.78 -2.31 -13.13
C GLY A 104 23.00 -3.62 -13.32
N LEU A 105 22.22 -4.03 -12.33
CA LEU A 105 21.43 -5.27 -12.37
C LEU A 105 20.10 -5.10 -13.09
N ALA A 106 19.71 -3.87 -13.44
CA ALA A 106 18.40 -3.56 -14.03
C ALA A 106 18.15 -4.31 -15.36
N THR A 107 19.21 -4.67 -16.08
CA THR A 107 19.13 -5.44 -17.34
C THR A 107 19.23 -6.96 -17.14
N SER A 108 19.44 -7.43 -15.91
CA SER A 108 19.56 -8.87 -15.65
C SER A 108 18.19 -9.55 -15.70
N SER A 109 18.17 -10.78 -16.21
CA SER A 109 16.95 -11.61 -16.25
C SER A 109 16.37 -11.87 -14.85
N ALA A 110 17.21 -11.96 -13.83
CA ALA A 110 16.78 -12.13 -12.44
C ALA A 110 16.00 -10.92 -11.92
N VAL A 111 16.44 -9.70 -12.23
CA VAL A 111 15.70 -8.47 -11.84
C VAL A 111 14.41 -8.36 -12.63
N ALA A 112 14.42 -8.64 -13.93
CA ALA A 112 13.21 -8.67 -14.74
C ALA A 112 12.19 -9.68 -14.17
N PHE A 113 12.63 -10.87 -13.79
CA PHE A 113 11.78 -11.88 -13.14
C PHE A 113 11.18 -11.36 -11.81
N THR A 114 11.98 -10.70 -10.99
CA THR A 114 11.51 -10.12 -9.72
C THR A 114 10.46 -9.02 -9.96
N ILE A 115 10.65 -8.18 -10.98
CA ILE A 115 9.66 -7.15 -11.37
C ILE A 115 8.34 -7.81 -11.78
N TRP A 116 8.39 -8.87 -12.59
CA TRP A 116 7.18 -9.60 -12.99
C TRP A 116 6.46 -10.22 -11.80
N LEU A 117 7.18 -10.82 -10.84
CA LEU A 117 6.60 -11.34 -9.62
C LEU A 117 5.89 -10.23 -8.81
N TRP A 118 6.50 -9.05 -8.70
CA TRP A 118 5.89 -7.91 -8.04
C TRP A 118 4.61 -7.44 -8.75
N ILE A 119 4.62 -7.36 -10.08
CA ILE A 119 3.43 -6.98 -10.87
C ILE A 119 2.30 -7.98 -10.63
N ILE A 120 2.59 -9.28 -10.70
CA ILE A 120 1.61 -10.34 -10.44
C ILE A 120 1.08 -10.24 -9.01
N PHE A 121 1.95 -10.04 -8.04
CA PHE A 121 1.57 -9.87 -6.63
C PHE A 121 0.65 -8.66 -6.43
N LEU A 122 0.99 -7.50 -6.99
CA LEU A 122 0.17 -6.30 -6.91
C LEU A 122 -1.19 -6.48 -7.61
N ALA A 123 -1.21 -7.13 -8.77
CA ALA A 123 -2.44 -7.42 -9.51
C ALA A 123 -3.35 -8.36 -8.72
N TYR A 124 -2.80 -9.47 -8.21
CA TYR A 124 -3.54 -10.42 -7.37
C TYR A 124 -4.10 -9.75 -6.10
N TRP A 125 -3.28 -8.92 -5.47
CA TRP A 125 -3.66 -8.23 -4.26
C TRP A 125 -4.77 -7.19 -4.49
N THR A 126 -4.66 -6.41 -5.58
CA THR A 126 -5.70 -5.45 -6.01
C THR A 126 -7.01 -6.18 -6.31
N TYR A 127 -6.95 -7.27 -7.07
CA TYR A 127 -8.11 -8.13 -7.35
C TYR A 127 -8.75 -8.65 -6.06
N SER A 128 -7.95 -9.16 -5.14
CA SER A 128 -8.43 -9.68 -3.85
C SER A 128 -9.18 -8.63 -3.04
N ILE A 129 -8.71 -7.37 -3.01
CA ILE A 129 -9.39 -6.26 -2.34
C ILE A 129 -10.72 -5.93 -3.02
N LEU A 130 -10.72 -5.81 -4.36
CA LEU A 130 -11.93 -5.49 -5.11
C LEU A 130 -13.02 -6.55 -4.92
N CYS A 131 -12.64 -7.81 -4.76
CA CYS A 131 -13.58 -8.90 -4.46
C CYS A 131 -14.01 -8.92 -2.98
N ARG A 132 -13.10 -8.59 -2.07
CA ARG A 132 -13.35 -8.71 -0.63
C ARG A 132 -14.21 -7.58 -0.07
N ALA A 133 -14.00 -6.34 -0.51
CA ALA A 133 -14.71 -5.19 0.02
C ALA A 133 -16.24 -5.29 -0.09
N PRO A 134 -16.84 -5.69 -1.23
CA PRO A 134 -18.28 -5.91 -1.32
C PRO A 134 -18.79 -7.03 -0.39
N ILE A 135 -18.00 -8.09 -0.18
CA ILE A 135 -18.35 -9.20 0.72
C ILE A 135 -18.36 -8.70 2.18
N GLU A 136 -17.40 -7.86 2.56
CA GLU A 136 -17.38 -7.21 3.87
C GLU A 136 -18.59 -6.29 4.06
N ASP A 137 -18.91 -5.47 3.05
CA ASP A 137 -20.09 -4.59 3.07
C ASP A 137 -21.38 -5.38 3.25
N GLU A 138 -21.55 -6.49 2.53
CA GLU A 138 -22.74 -7.35 2.67
C GLU A 138 -22.78 -8.04 4.04
N GLY A 139 -21.64 -8.47 4.57
CA GLY A 139 -21.54 -9.01 5.92
C GLY A 139 -21.94 -8.00 7.00
N LEU A 140 -21.51 -6.76 6.85
CA LEU A 140 -21.91 -5.66 7.73
C LEU A 140 -23.39 -5.33 7.57
N ARG A 141 -23.91 -5.29 6.35
CA ARG A 141 -25.32 -5.03 6.05
C ARG A 141 -26.24 -6.08 6.66
N THR A 142 -25.89 -7.35 6.54
CA THR A 142 -26.70 -8.45 7.13
C THR A 142 -26.71 -8.40 8.65
N THR A 143 -25.66 -7.86 9.26
CA THR A 143 -25.53 -7.79 10.73
C THR A 143 -26.20 -6.56 11.32
N PHE A 144 -25.92 -5.38 10.76
CA PHE A 144 -26.35 -4.09 11.28
C PHE A 144 -27.63 -3.57 10.64
N GLY A 145 -28.07 -4.16 9.50
CA GLY A 145 -29.32 -3.82 8.82
C GLY A 145 -29.44 -2.33 8.50
N LYS A 146 -30.46 -1.69 9.09
CA LYS A 146 -30.75 -0.26 8.85
C LYS A 146 -29.62 0.68 9.24
N GLU A 147 -28.89 0.38 10.31
CA GLU A 147 -27.76 1.20 10.77
C GLU A 147 -26.65 1.25 9.71
N TRP A 148 -26.36 0.10 9.08
CA TRP A 148 -25.41 0.05 7.95
C TRP A 148 -25.92 0.81 6.73
N GLU A 149 -27.22 0.72 6.41
CA GLU A 149 -27.81 1.45 5.27
C GLU A 149 -27.72 2.97 5.45
N GLU A 150 -27.92 3.46 6.65
CA GLU A 150 -27.75 4.89 7.00
C GLU A 150 -26.28 5.31 6.89
N TYR A 151 -25.36 4.47 7.39
CA TYR A 151 -23.93 4.69 7.23
C TYR A 151 -23.51 4.71 5.76
N ALA A 152 -23.95 3.75 4.93
CA ALA A 152 -23.62 3.69 3.52
C ALA A 152 -24.16 4.88 2.70
N LYS A 153 -25.30 5.47 3.12
CA LYS A 153 -25.80 6.73 2.54
C LYS A 153 -24.92 7.92 2.92
N LYS A 154 -24.45 7.96 4.16
CA LYS A 154 -23.57 9.03 4.68
C LYS A 154 -22.15 8.93 4.06
N VAL A 155 -21.65 7.72 3.88
CA VAL A 155 -20.32 7.39 3.34
C VAL A 155 -20.47 6.49 2.11
N PRO A 156 -20.84 7.05 0.94
CA PRO A 156 -21.16 6.26 -0.25
C PRO A 156 -19.94 5.62 -0.91
N TYR A 157 -18.75 6.15 -0.67
CA TYR A 157 -17.51 5.73 -1.34
C TYR A 157 -16.83 4.59 -0.62
N MET A 158 -16.42 3.55 -1.37
CA MET A 158 -15.66 2.42 -0.82
C MET A 158 -14.20 2.79 -0.54
N PHE A 159 -13.51 3.37 -1.53
CA PHE A 159 -12.07 3.58 -1.50
C PHE A 159 -11.65 5.03 -1.70
N ILE A 160 -12.20 5.69 -2.73
CA ILE A 160 -11.79 7.03 -3.15
C ILE A 160 -13.00 7.95 -3.17
N PRO A 161 -13.00 9.05 -2.38
CA PRO A 161 -14.09 10.00 -2.36
C PRO A 161 -14.37 10.56 -3.78
N GLY A 162 -15.61 10.54 -4.19
CA GLY A 162 -16.05 11.06 -5.50
C GLY A 162 -15.90 10.09 -6.68
N ILE A 163 -15.31 8.90 -6.49
CA ILE A 163 -15.08 7.93 -7.56
C ILE A 163 -15.74 6.59 -7.25
N ILE A 164 -15.29 5.93 -6.21
CA ILE A 164 -15.70 4.55 -5.88
C ILE A 164 -15.57 4.27 -4.39
#